data_0cfed3ce99c47830cc770c2bc4154e88
#
_entry.id   0cfed3ce99c47830cc770c2bc4154e88
#
_cell.length_a   1.000
_cell.length_b   1.000
_cell.length_c   1.000
_cell.angle_alpha   90.00
_cell.angle_beta   90.00
_cell.angle_gamma   90.00
#
_symmetry.space_group_name_H-M   'P 1'
#
loop_
_entity.id
_entity.type
_entity.pdbx_description
1 polymer ?
#
loop_
_entity_poly.entity_id
_entity_poly.type
_entity_poly.pdbx_seq_one_letter_code
_entity_poly.pdbx_strand_id
1 'polypeptide(L)'
;MTNYIKYLLLASGALLTSCSTEIQETETAEAEEQYHEAASVTLTAKQMETIGLETGGLSSIKLNGFVKASGMLGLPPNAYSSVTAKAAGIIKGNNKYIEGNYLKKGVVIAYIENPDFIIKQQEYLETKALLKLKTLEKERQKTLYDAAAGVSRTLENAEAEVEMLEAKSMSLAKQLAYLGIPIDKLTPNNINQRIPLIAPMSGYITKINMHNGMYADATASLMEIVANDHLHLELDVFEKDIADIKIGQEISYTVPAIGNQTYDGEVSVIGKEFDQEKKTVRVHGHLHGDQPPFIKDLFINAQIWLNDKTVDALPEGAILKDGDSSFIYLLGSKDEEGTASFDKLAVIPGAMNKGFVSVKFIDALPENASIVTKGAYYILAQSKKGELLE
;
A
#
# COMPACT_ATOMS: atom_id res chain seq x y z
N MET A 1 33.95 -32.90 -22.92
CA MET A 1 35.39 -33.04 -22.64
C MET A 1 35.58 -32.74 -21.19
N THR A 2 35.51 -33.78 -20.34
CA THR A 2 36.61 -34.66 -19.92
C THR A 2 37.53 -33.93 -18.97
N ASN A 3 37.53 -34.24 -17.77
CA ASN A 3 38.23 -35.23 -16.91
C ASN A 3 38.76 -34.59 -15.64
N TYR A 4 38.48 -35.23 -14.51
CA TYR A 4 39.35 -36.01 -13.58
C TYR A 4 40.21 -35.13 -12.67
N ILE A 5 40.32 -35.45 -11.37
CA ILE A 5 40.94 -36.53 -10.59
C ILE A 5 40.69 -36.20 -9.12
N LYS A 6 40.08 -36.96 -8.24
CA LYS A 6 40.41 -38.20 -7.49
C LYS A 6 41.66 -38.12 -6.57
N TYR A 7 41.41 -38.57 -5.32
CA TYR A 7 42.26 -39.13 -4.25
C TYR A 7 43.05 -38.16 -3.38
N LEU A 8 43.02 -38.24 -2.05
CA LEU A 8 43.62 -39.25 -1.25
C LEU A 8 43.12 -39.24 0.21
N LEU A 9 42.75 -40.42 0.68
CA LEU A 9 42.63 -40.87 2.09
C LEU A 9 44.02 -40.99 2.72
N LEU A 10 44.14 -40.64 4.00
CA LEU A 10 45.08 -41.33 4.88
C LEU A 10 44.60 -41.28 6.33
N ALA A 11 44.38 -42.45 6.86
CA ALA A 11 44.06 -42.79 8.21
C ALA A 11 45.33 -43.00 9.03
N SER A 12 45.31 -42.67 10.31
CA SER A 12 46.04 -43.31 11.41
C SER A 12 45.45 -42.77 12.70
N GLY A 13 44.89 -43.45 13.63
CA GLY A 13 45.26 -44.75 14.16
C GLY A 13 45.83 -44.55 15.56
N ALA A 14 44.98 -44.84 16.57
CA ALA A 14 45.25 -45.40 17.90
C ALA A 14 46.09 -44.56 18.92
N LEU A 15 45.54 -44.34 20.11
CA LEU A 15 45.83 -45.16 21.29
C LEU A 15 45.00 -44.73 22.50
N LEU A 16 44.31 -45.70 23.04
CA LEU A 16 43.61 -45.70 24.32
C LEU A 16 44.64 -45.71 25.47
N THR A 17 44.48 -44.79 26.43
CA THR A 17 44.93 -45.06 27.82
C THR A 17 43.82 -44.64 28.76
N SER A 18 43.23 -45.66 29.37
CA SER A 18 42.37 -45.59 30.53
C SER A 18 43.18 -45.12 31.75
N CYS A 19 42.67 -44.15 32.49
CA CYS A 19 42.96 -43.95 33.91
C CYS A 19 41.67 -43.64 34.63
N SER A 20 41.21 -44.59 35.39
CA SER A 20 40.20 -44.41 36.41
C SER A 20 40.78 -43.58 37.55
N THR A 21 40.07 -42.52 37.95
CA THR A 21 40.33 -41.87 39.25
C THR A 21 38.98 -41.64 39.92
N GLU A 22 38.97 -42.02 41.17
CA GLU A 22 37.88 -42.03 42.13
C GLU A 22 37.05 -40.75 42.18
N ILE A 23 35.73 -40.96 42.27
CA ILE A 23 34.75 -39.96 42.64
C ILE A 23 34.94 -39.68 44.12
N GLN A 24 35.49 -38.52 44.46
CA GLN A 24 35.29 -37.90 45.76
C GLN A 24 34.00 -37.09 45.70
N GLU A 25 33.04 -37.50 46.48
CA GLU A 25 31.88 -36.71 46.87
C GLU A 25 32.38 -35.40 47.52
N THR A 26 32.26 -34.29 46.84
CA THR A 26 32.39 -32.97 47.42
C THR A 26 30.97 -32.48 47.69
N GLU A 27 30.72 -32.27 48.97
CA GLU A 27 29.52 -31.64 49.54
C GLU A 27 29.07 -30.46 48.65
N THR A 28 27.83 -30.52 48.24
CA THR A 28 27.08 -29.38 47.72
C THR A 28 27.01 -28.34 48.83
N ALA A 29 27.87 -27.35 48.77
CA ALA A 29 27.65 -26.12 49.47
C ALA A 29 26.38 -25.47 48.87
N GLU A 30 25.33 -25.46 49.65
CA GLU A 30 24.16 -24.63 49.42
C GLU A 30 24.68 -23.19 49.33
N ALA A 31 24.70 -22.65 48.11
CA ALA A 31 24.77 -21.24 47.90
C ALA A 31 23.42 -20.66 48.39
N GLU A 32 23.39 -20.26 49.66
CA GLU A 32 22.38 -19.34 50.13
C GLU A 32 22.42 -18.14 49.20
N GLU A 33 21.42 -18.04 48.29
CA GLU A 33 21.07 -16.80 47.64
C GLU A 33 20.75 -15.80 48.73
N GLN A 34 21.73 -14.95 49.09
CA GLN A 34 21.52 -13.77 49.88
C GLN A 34 20.58 -12.85 49.00
N TYR A 35 19.28 -13.03 49.19
CA TYR A 35 18.32 -12.00 48.90
C TYR A 35 18.78 -10.78 49.70
N HIS A 36 19.37 -9.81 49.01
CA HIS A 36 19.50 -8.48 49.59
C HIS A 36 18.08 -8.00 49.89
N GLU A 37 17.73 -8.05 51.17
CA GLU A 37 16.57 -7.39 51.76
C GLU A 37 16.66 -5.94 51.30
N ALA A 38 15.85 -5.57 50.30
CA ALA A 38 15.83 -4.20 49.78
C ALA A 38 15.44 -3.31 50.93
N ALA A 39 16.36 -2.45 51.38
CA ALA A 39 16.14 -1.53 52.53
C ALA A 39 14.84 -0.78 52.30
N SER A 40 13.79 -1.12 53.03
CA SER A 40 12.51 -0.43 53.02
C SER A 40 12.71 0.98 53.57
N VAL A 41 12.28 1.98 52.78
CA VAL A 41 12.37 3.38 53.20
C VAL A 41 11.10 3.74 53.94
N THR A 42 11.23 4.38 55.10
CA THR A 42 10.07 4.84 55.85
C THR A 42 9.92 6.36 55.82
N LEU A 43 8.69 6.84 55.69
CA LEU A 43 8.32 8.26 55.74
C LEU A 43 7.18 8.48 56.75
N THR A 44 7.29 9.53 57.53
CA THR A 44 6.22 9.95 58.43
C THR A 44 5.06 10.61 57.69
N ALA A 45 3.87 10.61 58.24
CA ALA A 45 2.70 11.26 57.64
C ALA A 45 2.94 12.71 57.20
N LYS A 46 3.65 13.47 58.04
CA LYS A 46 4.00 14.87 57.78
C LYS A 46 4.99 15.04 56.62
N GLN A 47 5.93 14.11 56.47
CA GLN A 47 6.84 14.10 55.34
C GLN A 47 6.09 13.81 54.03
N MET A 48 5.22 12.81 54.03
CA MET A 48 4.41 12.46 52.86
C MET A 48 3.50 13.61 52.41
N GLU A 49 2.86 14.31 53.35
CA GLU A 49 2.05 15.48 53.06
C GLU A 49 2.90 16.64 52.49
N THR A 50 4.06 16.90 53.06
CA THR A 50 4.95 17.99 52.63
C THR A 50 5.46 17.81 51.20
N ILE A 51 5.74 16.58 50.79
CA ILE A 51 6.23 16.26 49.43
C ILE A 51 5.08 16.05 48.43
N GLY A 52 3.82 16.09 48.89
CA GLY A 52 2.65 15.85 48.03
C GLY A 52 2.67 14.45 47.43
N LEU A 53 2.96 13.43 48.26
CA LEU A 53 3.03 12.04 47.83
C LEU A 53 1.64 11.55 47.48
N GLU A 54 1.51 11.01 46.25
CA GLU A 54 0.27 10.39 45.77
C GLU A 54 0.52 8.93 45.43
N THR A 55 -0.41 8.07 45.81
CA THR A 55 -0.37 6.65 45.48
C THR A 55 -1.59 6.29 44.64
N GLY A 56 -1.43 5.29 43.75
CA GLY A 56 -2.49 4.82 42.88
C GLY A 56 -2.22 3.40 42.36
N GLY A 57 -3.14 2.91 41.57
CA GLY A 57 -2.98 1.64 40.85
C GLY A 57 -2.37 1.83 39.47
N LEU A 58 -2.21 0.73 38.78
CA LEU A 58 -1.88 0.74 37.36
C LEU A 58 -2.98 1.41 36.55
N SER A 59 -2.57 2.24 35.61
CA SER A 59 -3.46 2.80 34.62
C SER A 59 -3.40 1.92 33.37
N SER A 60 -4.55 1.47 32.92
CA SER A 60 -4.65 0.77 31.63
C SER A 60 -4.76 1.80 30.53
N ILE A 61 -3.67 2.03 29.80
CA ILE A 61 -3.63 3.00 28.71
C ILE A 61 -3.51 2.29 27.38
N LYS A 62 -4.14 2.87 26.37
CA LYS A 62 -3.90 2.47 24.99
C LYS A 62 -2.58 3.07 24.55
N LEU A 63 -1.57 2.25 24.41
CA LEU A 63 -0.34 2.64 23.73
C LEU A 63 -0.57 2.47 22.24
N ASN A 64 -0.86 3.58 21.60
CA ASN A 64 -0.87 3.62 20.16
C ASN A 64 0.59 3.62 19.68
N GLY A 65 1.17 2.44 19.54
CA GLY A 65 2.39 2.28 18.75
C GLY A 65 2.07 2.65 17.31
N PHE A 66 3.02 3.20 16.59
CA PHE A 66 2.89 3.44 15.16
C PHE A 66 4.16 3.02 14.43
N VAL A 67 3.99 2.62 13.18
CA VAL A 67 5.08 2.39 12.24
C VAL A 67 5.23 3.64 11.39
N LYS A 68 6.45 4.18 11.33
CA LYS A 68 6.78 5.26 10.41
C LYS A 68 6.97 4.70 9.01
N ALA A 69 6.29 5.29 8.05
CA ALA A 69 6.43 4.97 6.64
C ALA A 69 6.59 6.26 5.83
N SER A 70 7.23 6.16 4.71
CA SER A 70 7.29 7.23 3.72
C SER A 70 6.79 6.70 2.38
N GLY A 71 6.36 7.58 1.51
CA GLY A 71 5.84 7.14 0.23
C GLY A 71 5.38 8.28 -0.64
N MET A 72 4.41 8.02 -1.47
CA MET A 72 3.85 9.02 -2.38
C MET A 72 2.33 8.83 -2.53
N LEU A 73 1.69 9.88 -3.02
CA LEU A 73 0.31 9.81 -3.49
C LEU A 73 0.29 9.13 -4.87
N GLY A 74 -0.23 7.92 -4.91
CA GLY A 74 -0.33 7.11 -6.13
C GLY A 74 -1.72 7.15 -6.75
N LEU A 75 -1.80 6.59 -7.94
CA LEU A 75 -3.05 6.37 -8.65
C LEU A 75 -3.15 4.90 -9.06
N PRO A 76 -4.34 4.30 -8.94
CA PRO A 76 -4.53 2.94 -9.42
C PRO A 76 -4.34 2.87 -10.93
N PRO A 77 -3.95 1.72 -11.50
CA PRO A 77 -3.70 1.57 -12.94
C PRO A 77 -4.88 2.00 -13.83
N ASN A 78 -6.11 1.85 -13.37
CA ASN A 78 -7.32 2.27 -14.08
C ASN A 78 -7.58 3.79 -14.06
N ALA A 79 -6.84 4.56 -13.27
CA ALA A 79 -6.89 6.01 -13.27
C ALA A 79 -6.03 6.65 -14.38
N TYR A 80 -5.26 5.85 -15.11
CA TYR A 80 -4.47 6.29 -16.24
C TYR A 80 -5.11 5.88 -17.56
N SER A 81 -5.05 6.76 -18.54
CA SER A 81 -5.38 6.40 -19.90
C SER A 81 -4.52 7.15 -20.91
N SER A 82 -3.97 6.39 -21.83
CA SER A 82 -3.26 6.94 -22.98
C SER A 82 -4.21 7.09 -24.15
N VAL A 83 -4.27 8.26 -24.70
CA VAL A 83 -4.96 8.51 -25.96
C VAL A 83 -4.04 8.09 -27.10
N THR A 84 -4.35 6.97 -27.72
CA THR A 84 -3.51 6.38 -28.79
C THR A 84 -4.12 6.59 -30.17
N ALA A 85 -3.27 6.68 -31.18
CA ALA A 85 -3.68 6.70 -32.57
C ALA A 85 -4.23 5.31 -32.96
N LYS A 86 -5.47 5.25 -33.47
CA LYS A 86 -6.08 4.01 -33.96
C LYS A 86 -5.57 3.59 -35.35
N ALA A 87 -4.98 4.51 -36.08
CA ALA A 87 -4.36 4.30 -37.38
C ALA A 87 -3.29 5.37 -37.61
N ALA A 88 -2.37 5.10 -38.52
CA ALA A 88 -1.37 6.08 -38.91
C ALA A 88 -1.99 7.22 -39.70
N GLY A 89 -1.41 8.42 -39.58
CA GLY A 89 -1.86 9.60 -40.33
C GLY A 89 -1.36 10.91 -39.74
N ILE A 90 -1.77 12.00 -40.36
CA ILE A 90 -1.39 13.35 -39.99
C ILE A 90 -2.37 13.89 -38.95
N ILE A 91 -1.85 14.35 -37.81
CA ILE A 91 -2.65 15.00 -36.78
C ILE A 91 -3.15 16.36 -37.28
N LYS A 92 -4.45 16.55 -37.26
CA LYS A 92 -5.13 17.82 -37.47
C LYS A 92 -5.84 18.19 -36.21
N GLY A 93 -5.24 19.05 -35.43
CA GLY A 93 -5.67 19.34 -34.09
C GLY A 93 -6.38 20.64 -33.93
N ASN A 94 -7.02 20.69 -32.81
CA ASN A 94 -7.49 21.90 -32.21
C ASN A 94 -6.48 22.22 -31.09
N ASN A 95 -5.61 23.19 -31.30
CA ASN A 95 -4.52 23.59 -30.38
C ASN A 95 -5.03 24.25 -29.09
N LYS A 96 -6.24 23.94 -28.65
CA LYS A 96 -6.85 24.56 -27.46
C LYS A 96 -6.54 23.83 -26.15
N TYR A 97 -5.95 22.64 -26.20
CA TYR A 97 -5.66 21.88 -25.00
C TYR A 97 -4.20 22.09 -24.58
N ILE A 98 -4.03 22.29 -23.28
CA ILE A 98 -2.73 22.37 -22.61
C ILE A 98 -2.71 21.37 -21.44
N GLU A 99 -1.55 20.99 -20.98
CA GLU A 99 -1.35 20.19 -19.78
C GLU A 99 -2.00 20.87 -18.58
N GLY A 100 -2.65 20.11 -17.71
CA GLY A 100 -3.47 20.61 -16.61
C GLY A 100 -4.94 20.88 -16.96
N ASN A 101 -5.34 20.90 -18.25
CA ASN A 101 -6.75 21.05 -18.59
C ASN A 101 -7.53 19.76 -18.29
N TYR A 102 -8.77 19.93 -17.84
CA TYR A 102 -9.71 18.84 -17.63
C TYR A 102 -10.45 18.49 -18.92
N LEU A 103 -10.50 17.19 -19.25
CA LEU A 103 -11.27 16.65 -20.37
C LEU A 103 -12.41 15.76 -19.85
N LYS A 104 -13.53 15.82 -20.56
CA LYS A 104 -14.64 14.88 -20.37
C LYS A 104 -14.48 13.72 -21.35
N LYS A 105 -14.84 12.50 -20.91
CA LYS A 105 -14.91 11.31 -21.76
C LYS A 105 -15.74 11.60 -23.01
N GLY A 106 -15.26 11.15 -24.17
CA GLY A 106 -15.96 11.30 -25.45
C GLY A 106 -15.71 12.60 -26.20
N VAL A 107 -15.02 13.58 -25.58
CA VAL A 107 -14.66 14.83 -26.26
C VAL A 107 -13.64 14.56 -27.37
N VAL A 108 -13.85 15.17 -28.54
CA VAL A 108 -12.88 15.12 -29.64
C VAL A 108 -11.71 16.05 -29.35
N ILE A 109 -10.52 15.46 -29.29
CA ILE A 109 -9.26 16.15 -28.98
C ILE A 109 -8.62 16.69 -30.26
N ALA A 110 -8.57 15.84 -31.29
CA ALA A 110 -7.96 16.12 -32.59
C ALA A 110 -8.58 15.19 -33.65
N TYR A 111 -8.09 15.28 -34.85
CA TYR A 111 -8.40 14.35 -35.92
C TYR A 111 -7.13 13.73 -36.48
N ILE A 112 -7.21 12.49 -36.95
CA ILE A 112 -6.18 11.83 -37.74
C ILE A 112 -6.64 11.86 -39.19
N GLU A 113 -5.83 12.39 -40.08
CA GLU A 113 -6.09 12.51 -41.50
C GLU A 113 -5.23 11.49 -42.27
N ASN A 114 -5.89 10.62 -43.04
CA ASN A 114 -5.25 9.64 -43.90
C ASN A 114 -6.14 9.33 -45.12
N PRO A 115 -5.61 9.41 -46.35
CA PRO A 115 -6.34 9.05 -47.56
C PRO A 115 -6.87 7.60 -47.58
N ASP A 116 -6.22 6.68 -46.87
CA ASP A 116 -6.65 5.27 -46.80
C ASP A 116 -8.04 5.12 -46.17
N PHE A 117 -8.47 6.09 -45.39
CA PHE A 117 -9.83 6.10 -44.81
C PHE A 117 -10.90 6.27 -45.89
N ILE A 118 -10.60 7.04 -46.95
CA ILE A 118 -11.47 7.18 -48.14
C ILE A 118 -11.59 5.84 -48.84
N ILE A 119 -10.46 5.15 -49.12
CA ILE A 119 -10.40 3.88 -49.80
C ILE A 119 -11.23 2.81 -49.06
N LYS A 120 -11.06 2.71 -47.74
CA LYS A 120 -11.83 1.74 -46.93
C LYS A 120 -13.34 2.01 -46.94
N GLN A 121 -13.75 3.25 -46.89
CA GLN A 121 -15.16 3.63 -46.95
C GLN A 121 -15.76 3.36 -48.34
N GLN A 122 -15.02 3.65 -49.39
CA GLN A 122 -15.40 3.31 -50.77
C GLN A 122 -15.59 1.81 -50.92
N GLU A 123 -14.59 1.01 -50.52
CA GLU A 123 -14.64 -0.45 -50.62
C GLU A 123 -15.85 -1.05 -49.88
N TYR A 124 -16.18 -0.50 -48.69
CA TYR A 124 -17.38 -0.90 -47.95
C TYR A 124 -18.65 -0.63 -48.75
N LEU A 125 -18.80 0.58 -49.30
CA LEU A 125 -19.99 0.98 -50.05
C LEU A 125 -20.16 0.15 -51.34
N GLU A 126 -19.06 -0.09 -52.07
CA GLU A 126 -19.04 -0.96 -53.26
C GLU A 126 -19.44 -2.41 -52.92
N THR A 127 -18.82 -2.96 -51.83
CA THR A 127 -19.15 -4.32 -51.39
C THR A 127 -20.61 -4.43 -50.97
N LYS A 128 -21.16 -3.42 -50.25
CA LYS A 128 -22.56 -3.39 -49.85
C LYS A 128 -23.52 -3.32 -51.07
N ALA A 129 -23.17 -2.54 -52.08
CA ALA A 129 -23.97 -2.44 -53.32
C ALA A 129 -23.95 -3.78 -54.10
N LEU A 130 -22.76 -4.39 -54.21
CA LEU A 130 -22.60 -5.67 -54.86
C LEU A 130 -23.32 -6.81 -54.13
N LEU A 131 -23.23 -6.82 -52.81
CA LEU A 131 -23.95 -7.79 -51.95
C LEU A 131 -25.48 -7.69 -52.23
N LYS A 132 -26.03 -6.48 -52.25
CA LYS A 132 -27.45 -6.29 -52.57
C LYS A 132 -27.82 -6.86 -53.94
N LEU A 133 -26.99 -6.63 -54.94
CA LEU A 133 -27.21 -7.16 -56.30
C LEU A 133 -27.19 -8.69 -56.29
N LYS A 134 -26.17 -9.31 -55.65
CA LYS A 134 -26.01 -10.76 -55.58
C LYS A 134 -27.08 -11.46 -54.72
N THR A 135 -27.56 -10.80 -53.68
CA THR A 135 -28.70 -11.31 -52.91
C THR A 135 -29.97 -11.40 -53.75
N LEU A 136 -30.26 -10.38 -54.59
CA LEU A 136 -31.39 -10.44 -55.51
C LEU A 136 -31.23 -11.50 -56.57
N GLU A 137 -30.00 -11.75 -57.05
CA GLU A 137 -29.70 -12.84 -57.98
C GLU A 137 -29.89 -14.21 -57.34
N LYS A 138 -29.40 -14.43 -56.14
CA LYS A 138 -29.64 -15.65 -55.35
C LYS A 138 -31.13 -15.92 -55.18
N GLU A 139 -31.92 -14.92 -54.77
CA GLU A 139 -33.36 -15.04 -54.62
C GLU A 139 -34.05 -15.45 -55.95
N ARG A 140 -33.62 -14.87 -57.08
CA ARG A 140 -34.10 -15.24 -58.45
C ARG A 140 -33.74 -16.68 -58.79
N GLN A 141 -32.49 -17.12 -58.56
CA GLN A 141 -32.05 -18.47 -58.82
C GLN A 141 -32.79 -19.48 -57.93
N LYS A 142 -33.04 -19.13 -56.68
CA LYS A 142 -33.83 -19.94 -55.76
C LYS A 142 -35.26 -20.12 -56.26
N THR A 143 -35.93 -19.05 -56.68
CA THR A 143 -37.28 -19.13 -57.24
C THR A 143 -37.36 -20.03 -58.48
N LEU A 144 -36.38 -19.95 -59.38
CA LEU A 144 -36.28 -20.83 -60.58
C LEU A 144 -36.05 -22.27 -60.15
N TYR A 145 -35.19 -22.54 -59.19
CA TYR A 145 -34.91 -23.89 -58.73
C TYR A 145 -36.13 -24.49 -58.02
N ASP A 146 -36.82 -23.77 -57.19
CA ASP A 146 -38.06 -24.21 -56.51
C ASP A 146 -39.17 -24.51 -57.51
N ALA A 147 -39.19 -23.82 -58.69
CA ALA A 147 -40.11 -24.08 -59.79
C ALA A 147 -39.65 -25.20 -60.69
N ALA A 148 -38.62 -25.97 -60.36
CA ALA A 148 -38.00 -27.02 -61.17
C ALA A 148 -37.50 -26.50 -62.58
N ALA A 149 -37.23 -25.22 -62.73
CA ALA A 149 -36.74 -24.59 -63.99
C ALA A 149 -35.28 -24.09 -63.82
N GLY A 150 -34.65 -24.28 -62.67
CA GLY A 150 -33.28 -23.87 -62.32
C GLY A 150 -32.30 -25.02 -62.20
N VAL A 151 -31.00 -24.71 -62.27
CA VAL A 151 -29.89 -25.66 -62.08
C VAL A 151 -29.33 -25.52 -60.72
N SER A 152 -29.25 -26.62 -59.93
CA SER A 152 -28.72 -26.63 -58.57
C SER A 152 -27.38 -25.94 -58.45
N ARG A 153 -26.43 -26.25 -59.35
CA ARG A 153 -25.09 -25.63 -59.35
C ARG A 153 -25.12 -24.12 -59.48
N THR A 154 -26.12 -23.55 -60.20
CA THR A 154 -26.23 -22.10 -60.38
C THR A 154 -26.72 -21.44 -59.04
N LEU A 155 -27.65 -22.08 -58.35
CA LEU A 155 -28.09 -21.63 -57.03
C LEU A 155 -26.95 -21.72 -56.00
N GLU A 156 -26.26 -22.85 -55.91
CA GLU A 156 -25.12 -23.07 -55.03
C GLU A 156 -24.02 -22.02 -55.25
N ASN A 157 -23.71 -21.68 -56.49
CA ASN A 157 -22.76 -20.64 -56.81
C ASN A 157 -23.23 -19.25 -56.33
N ALA A 158 -24.51 -18.93 -56.55
CA ALA A 158 -25.09 -17.66 -56.09
C ALA A 158 -25.11 -17.56 -54.56
N GLU A 159 -25.40 -18.65 -53.85
CA GLU A 159 -25.33 -18.72 -52.40
C GLU A 159 -23.91 -18.48 -51.90
N ALA A 160 -22.92 -19.16 -52.46
CA ALA A 160 -21.52 -18.99 -52.10
C ALA A 160 -21.00 -17.57 -52.38
N GLU A 161 -21.41 -16.93 -53.48
CA GLU A 161 -21.07 -15.53 -53.77
C GLU A 161 -21.65 -14.56 -52.74
N VAL A 162 -22.91 -14.76 -52.33
CA VAL A 162 -23.55 -13.95 -51.31
C VAL A 162 -22.84 -14.12 -49.97
N GLU A 163 -22.55 -15.36 -49.55
CA GLU A 163 -21.86 -15.65 -48.31
C GLU A 163 -20.47 -14.96 -48.26
N MET A 164 -19.71 -15.06 -49.35
CA MET A 164 -18.40 -14.40 -49.45
C MET A 164 -18.49 -12.87 -49.33
N LEU A 165 -19.50 -12.25 -49.97
CA LEU A 165 -19.70 -10.80 -49.91
C LEU A 165 -20.25 -10.34 -48.56
N GLU A 166 -21.08 -11.14 -47.91
CA GLU A 166 -21.52 -10.91 -46.54
C GLU A 166 -20.33 -10.87 -45.58
N ALA A 167 -19.45 -11.88 -45.65
CA ALA A 167 -18.23 -11.94 -44.83
C ALA A 167 -17.33 -10.72 -45.07
N LYS A 168 -17.11 -10.34 -46.35
CA LYS A 168 -16.32 -9.15 -46.69
C LYS A 168 -16.95 -7.87 -46.21
N SER A 169 -18.26 -7.68 -46.41
CA SER A 169 -18.99 -6.48 -45.95
C SER A 169 -18.93 -6.35 -44.43
N MET A 170 -19.12 -7.45 -43.70
CA MET A 170 -19.05 -7.46 -42.23
C MET A 170 -17.64 -7.15 -41.71
N SER A 171 -16.61 -7.68 -42.37
CA SER A 171 -15.21 -7.36 -42.03
C SER A 171 -14.90 -5.88 -42.19
N LEU A 172 -15.28 -5.29 -43.33
CA LEU A 172 -15.08 -3.86 -43.59
C LEU A 172 -15.89 -2.99 -42.64
N ALA A 173 -17.13 -3.38 -42.30
CA ALA A 173 -17.96 -2.71 -41.31
C ALA A 173 -17.28 -2.67 -39.95
N LYS A 174 -16.72 -3.77 -39.47
CA LYS A 174 -15.97 -3.83 -38.20
C LYS A 174 -14.72 -2.97 -38.22
N GLN A 175 -13.97 -2.95 -39.35
CA GLN A 175 -12.80 -2.08 -39.48
C GLN A 175 -13.16 -0.60 -39.42
N LEU A 176 -14.23 -0.17 -40.11
CA LEU A 176 -14.71 1.22 -40.07
C LEU A 176 -15.25 1.59 -38.70
N ALA A 177 -15.97 0.71 -38.03
CA ALA A 177 -16.46 0.92 -36.67
C ALA A 177 -15.29 1.07 -35.68
N TYR A 178 -14.23 0.27 -35.78
CA TYR A 178 -13.01 0.42 -34.97
C TYR A 178 -12.38 1.81 -35.14
N LEU A 179 -12.35 2.33 -36.36
CA LEU A 179 -11.88 3.70 -36.65
C LEU A 179 -12.83 4.79 -36.17
N GLY A 180 -14.02 4.43 -35.70
CA GLY A 180 -15.03 5.38 -35.24
C GLY A 180 -15.87 6.01 -36.36
N ILE A 181 -15.88 5.40 -37.54
CA ILE A 181 -16.70 5.83 -38.66
C ILE A 181 -18.10 5.21 -38.57
N PRO A 182 -19.17 6.01 -38.50
CA PRO A 182 -20.54 5.52 -38.32
C PRO A 182 -21.06 4.91 -39.66
N ILE A 183 -21.01 3.59 -39.76
CA ILE A 183 -21.37 2.84 -40.99
C ILE A 183 -22.84 3.01 -41.37
N ASP A 184 -23.76 3.20 -40.40
CA ASP A 184 -25.19 3.32 -40.67
C ASP A 184 -25.54 4.63 -41.41
N LYS A 185 -24.70 5.64 -41.24
CA LYS A 185 -24.86 6.96 -41.88
C LYS A 185 -23.94 7.15 -43.09
N LEU A 186 -23.11 6.15 -43.39
CA LEU A 186 -22.12 6.25 -44.48
C LEU A 186 -22.80 6.16 -45.86
N THR A 187 -22.56 7.20 -46.64
CA THR A 187 -23.04 7.34 -48.02
C THR A 187 -21.90 7.86 -48.93
N PRO A 188 -21.99 7.77 -50.25
CA PRO A 188 -20.97 8.33 -51.13
C PRO A 188 -20.71 9.83 -50.95
N ASN A 189 -21.69 10.55 -50.43
CA ASN A 189 -21.62 12.02 -50.26
C ASN A 189 -20.92 12.47 -48.94
N ASN A 190 -20.70 11.56 -48.01
CA ASN A 190 -20.10 11.89 -46.70
C ASN A 190 -18.84 11.09 -46.36
N ILE A 191 -18.20 10.52 -47.36
CA ILE A 191 -16.88 9.91 -47.25
C ILE A 191 -15.89 10.97 -46.70
N ASN A 192 -15.13 10.62 -45.68
CA ASN A 192 -14.23 11.53 -45.01
C ASN A 192 -12.83 10.94 -44.83
N GLN A 193 -11.82 11.75 -45.04
CA GLN A 193 -10.41 11.40 -44.83
C GLN A 193 -9.96 11.53 -43.37
N ARG A 194 -10.85 11.94 -42.46
CA ARG A 194 -10.54 12.25 -41.06
C ARG A 194 -11.31 11.36 -40.12
N ILE A 195 -10.61 10.83 -39.11
CA ILE A 195 -11.22 10.15 -37.98
C ILE A 195 -10.99 10.93 -36.70
N PRO A 196 -11.96 10.97 -35.77
CA PRO A 196 -11.80 11.70 -34.51
C PRO A 196 -10.90 10.92 -33.55
N LEU A 197 -10.00 11.67 -32.89
CA LEU A 197 -9.27 11.22 -31.73
C LEU A 197 -10.05 11.65 -30.49
N ILE A 198 -10.54 10.70 -29.70
CA ILE A 198 -11.52 10.94 -28.63
C ILE A 198 -10.90 10.62 -27.27
N ALA A 199 -11.23 11.43 -26.25
CA ALA A 199 -10.85 11.15 -24.86
C ALA A 199 -11.52 9.85 -24.37
N PRO A 200 -10.75 8.82 -23.99
CA PRO A 200 -11.30 7.53 -23.56
C PRO A 200 -11.91 7.57 -22.15
N MET A 201 -11.48 8.55 -21.32
CA MET A 201 -11.97 8.78 -19.97
C MET A 201 -12.02 10.28 -19.67
N SER A 202 -12.70 10.64 -18.59
CA SER A 202 -12.63 11.99 -18.02
C SER A 202 -11.39 12.10 -17.12
N GLY A 203 -10.74 13.26 -17.10
CA GLY A 203 -9.57 13.50 -16.27
C GLY A 203 -8.75 14.70 -16.72
N TYR A 204 -7.62 14.90 -16.09
CA TYR A 204 -6.66 15.95 -16.38
C TYR A 204 -5.61 15.50 -17.38
N ILE A 205 -5.25 16.37 -18.30
CA ILE A 205 -4.15 16.14 -19.24
C ILE A 205 -2.84 16.28 -18.48
N THR A 206 -2.04 15.21 -18.45
CA THR A 206 -0.72 15.23 -17.81
C THR A 206 0.41 15.38 -18.81
N LYS A 207 0.20 14.93 -20.05
CA LYS A 207 1.21 15.01 -21.10
C LYS A 207 0.59 15.11 -22.47
N ILE A 208 1.17 15.91 -23.33
CA ILE A 208 0.79 16.07 -24.74
C ILE A 208 2.00 15.75 -25.60
N ASN A 209 1.95 14.62 -26.33
CA ASN A 209 3.00 14.16 -27.22
C ASN A 209 2.66 14.41 -28.70
N MET A 210 1.68 15.25 -28.99
CA MET A 210 1.24 15.53 -30.35
C MET A 210 1.19 17.03 -30.65
N HIS A 211 1.38 17.36 -31.90
CA HIS A 211 1.15 18.71 -32.43
C HIS A 211 0.48 18.65 -33.80
N ASN A 212 -0.11 19.77 -34.18
CA ASN A 212 -0.75 19.88 -35.50
C ASN A 212 0.26 19.70 -36.64
N GLY A 213 -0.06 18.86 -37.61
CA GLY A 213 0.83 18.50 -38.71
C GLY A 213 1.81 17.36 -38.44
N MET A 214 1.89 16.86 -37.20
CA MET A 214 2.70 15.70 -36.87
C MET A 214 2.14 14.43 -37.54
N TYR A 215 2.99 13.61 -38.07
CA TYR A 215 2.63 12.25 -38.48
C TYR A 215 2.68 11.33 -37.27
N ALA A 216 1.61 10.64 -37.01
CA ALA A 216 1.49 9.65 -35.93
C ALA A 216 1.41 8.24 -36.52
N ASP A 217 2.21 7.32 -36.01
CA ASP A 217 2.09 5.90 -36.30
C ASP A 217 0.89 5.30 -35.57
N ALA A 218 0.38 4.17 -36.08
CA ALA A 218 -0.63 3.40 -35.37
C ALA A 218 -0.10 3.01 -33.98
N THR A 219 -0.93 3.12 -32.94
CA THR A 219 -0.59 2.88 -31.52
C THR A 219 0.28 3.94 -30.83
N ALA A 220 0.72 4.99 -31.53
CA ALA A 220 1.44 6.08 -30.88
C ALA A 220 0.64 6.70 -29.73
N SER A 221 1.27 6.88 -28.58
CA SER A 221 0.68 7.59 -27.44
C SER A 221 0.74 9.10 -27.67
N LEU A 222 -0.40 9.70 -27.91
CA LEU A 222 -0.53 11.10 -28.31
C LEU A 222 -0.82 12.04 -27.14
N MET A 223 -1.49 11.56 -26.10
CA MET A 223 -1.83 12.32 -24.92
C MET A 223 -2.03 11.36 -23.73
N GLU A 224 -1.68 11.81 -22.53
CA GLU A 224 -1.96 11.07 -21.30
C GLU A 224 -3.02 11.82 -20.49
N ILE A 225 -4.01 11.09 -20.00
CA ILE A 225 -5.11 11.58 -19.17
C ILE A 225 -5.11 10.83 -17.87
N VAL A 226 -5.27 11.55 -16.77
CA VAL A 226 -5.28 11.01 -15.41
C VAL A 226 -6.56 11.45 -14.70
N ALA A 227 -7.31 10.49 -14.16
CA ALA A 227 -8.40 10.74 -13.25
C ALA A 227 -7.84 10.93 -11.84
N ASN A 228 -8.09 12.09 -11.24
CA ASN A 228 -7.50 12.45 -9.94
C ASN A 228 -8.44 12.18 -8.75
N ASP A 229 -9.57 11.57 -9.00
CA ASP A 229 -10.65 11.30 -8.06
C ASP A 229 -10.44 10.02 -7.23
N HIS A 230 -9.37 9.26 -7.48
CA HIS A 230 -9.04 8.01 -6.80
C HIS A 230 -7.56 7.92 -6.39
N LEU A 231 -7.01 9.03 -5.86
CA LEU A 231 -5.68 8.99 -5.24
C LEU A 231 -5.68 8.03 -4.05
N HIS A 232 -4.57 7.34 -3.86
CA HIS A 232 -4.34 6.50 -2.71
C HIS A 232 -2.91 6.69 -2.18
N LEU A 233 -2.67 6.27 -0.95
CA LEU A 233 -1.36 6.27 -0.34
C LEU A 233 -0.57 5.06 -0.85
N GLU A 234 0.64 5.28 -1.34
CA GLU A 234 1.61 4.23 -1.62
C GLU A 234 2.77 4.38 -0.64
N LEU A 235 2.78 3.55 0.39
CA LEU A 235 3.72 3.62 1.49
C LEU A 235 4.76 2.52 1.39
N ASP A 236 6.00 2.86 1.61
CA ASP A 236 7.12 1.93 1.73
C ASP A 236 7.35 1.63 3.22
N VAL A 237 7.02 0.41 3.67
CA VAL A 237 7.16 -0.06 5.05
C VAL A 237 8.35 -1.00 5.14
N PHE A 238 9.24 -0.79 6.12
CA PHE A 238 10.42 -1.62 6.29
C PHE A 238 10.08 -3.06 6.71
N GLU A 239 10.92 -4.01 6.28
CA GLU A 239 10.78 -5.44 6.54
C GLU A 239 10.52 -5.77 8.02
N LYS A 240 11.26 -5.13 8.91
CA LYS A 240 11.15 -5.35 10.36
C LYS A 240 9.77 -4.98 10.95
N ASP A 241 9.05 -4.08 10.30
CA ASP A 241 7.80 -3.51 10.79
C ASP A 241 6.57 -4.11 10.09
N ILE A 242 6.75 -4.81 8.96
CA ILE A 242 5.64 -5.28 8.11
C ILE A 242 4.76 -6.34 8.79
N ALA A 243 5.31 -7.14 9.71
CA ALA A 243 4.58 -8.16 10.43
C ALA A 243 3.46 -7.61 11.32
N ASP A 244 3.60 -6.36 11.77
CA ASP A 244 2.64 -5.66 12.63
C ASP A 244 1.57 -4.90 11.83
N ILE A 245 1.73 -4.79 10.51
CA ILE A 245 0.77 -4.08 9.65
C ILE A 245 -0.39 -4.99 9.27
N LYS A 246 -1.61 -4.45 9.40
CA LYS A 246 -2.86 -5.13 9.06
C LYS A 246 -3.77 -4.19 8.28
N ILE A 247 -4.59 -4.80 7.41
CA ILE A 247 -5.66 -4.09 6.70
C ILE A 247 -6.64 -3.52 7.73
N GLY A 248 -7.11 -2.29 7.50
CA GLY A 248 -8.01 -1.57 8.38
C GLY A 248 -7.32 -0.76 9.49
N GLN A 249 -5.99 -0.71 9.51
CA GLN A 249 -5.27 0.18 10.44
C GLN A 249 -5.35 1.63 9.96
N GLU A 250 -5.54 2.53 10.91
CA GLU A 250 -5.55 3.97 10.66
C GLU A 250 -4.15 4.46 10.24
N ILE A 251 -4.14 5.39 9.32
CA ILE A 251 -2.94 6.08 8.84
C ILE A 251 -3.12 7.56 9.07
N SER A 252 -2.17 8.20 9.74
CA SER A 252 -2.06 9.66 9.74
C SER A 252 -0.89 10.05 8.86
N TYR A 253 -1.11 10.97 7.90
CA TYR A 253 -0.05 11.36 6.97
C TYR A 253 0.01 12.88 6.77
N THR A 254 1.17 13.35 6.36
CA THR A 254 1.43 14.73 5.98
C THR A 254 1.99 14.79 4.57
N VAL A 255 1.68 15.88 3.85
CA VAL A 255 2.19 16.17 2.52
C VAL A 255 3.07 17.42 2.59
N PRO A 256 4.39 17.30 2.80
CA PRO A 256 5.28 18.44 3.04
C PRO A 256 5.25 19.53 1.97
N ALA A 257 4.94 19.16 0.72
CA ALA A 257 4.86 20.09 -0.40
C ALA A 257 3.73 21.14 -0.25
N ILE A 258 2.69 20.85 0.55
CA ILE A 258 1.53 21.74 0.74
C ILE A 258 1.35 22.20 2.18
N GLY A 259 2.22 21.78 3.08
CA GLY A 259 2.23 22.20 4.49
C GLY A 259 2.32 21.06 5.48
N ASN A 260 2.15 21.39 6.76
CA ASN A 260 2.27 20.43 7.87
C ASN A 260 0.91 19.93 8.38
N GLN A 261 -0.16 20.12 7.62
CA GLN A 261 -1.47 19.59 7.98
C GLN A 261 -1.43 18.07 7.96
N THR A 262 -2.02 17.46 8.99
CA THR A 262 -2.18 16.00 9.07
C THR A 262 -3.53 15.62 8.46
N TYR A 263 -3.50 14.58 7.67
CA TYR A 263 -4.66 13.95 7.03
C TYR A 263 -4.76 12.51 7.48
N ASP A 264 -5.94 11.94 7.36
CA ASP A 264 -6.23 10.58 7.78
C ASP A 264 -6.46 9.66 6.59
N GLY A 265 -6.17 8.38 6.79
CA GLY A 265 -6.38 7.31 5.85
C GLY A 265 -6.44 5.96 6.55
N GLU A 266 -6.52 4.90 5.76
CA GLU A 266 -6.63 3.52 6.25
C GLU A 266 -5.85 2.58 5.35
N VAL A 267 -5.18 1.58 5.94
CA VAL A 267 -4.49 0.51 5.20
C VAL A 267 -5.50 -0.34 4.46
N SER A 268 -5.41 -0.35 3.14
CA SER A 268 -6.32 -1.09 2.26
C SER A 268 -5.72 -2.38 1.70
N VAL A 269 -4.45 -2.35 1.30
CA VAL A 269 -3.75 -3.50 0.72
C VAL A 269 -2.31 -3.54 1.20
N ILE A 270 -1.84 -4.73 1.54
CA ILE A 270 -0.43 -5.00 1.85
C ILE A 270 0.15 -5.78 0.68
N GLY A 271 1.17 -5.22 0.02
CA GLY A 271 1.88 -5.84 -1.07
C GLY A 271 2.48 -7.20 -0.69
N LYS A 272 2.69 -8.03 -1.69
CA LYS A 272 3.28 -9.38 -1.51
C LYS A 272 4.67 -9.48 -2.14
N GLU A 273 5.21 -8.36 -2.58
CA GLU A 273 6.53 -8.25 -3.16
C GLU A 273 7.43 -7.43 -2.23
N PHE A 274 8.65 -7.91 -2.05
CA PHE A 274 9.68 -7.25 -1.27
C PHE A 274 10.66 -6.53 -2.20
N ASP A 275 10.78 -5.23 -2.04
CA ASP A 275 11.77 -4.41 -2.74
C ASP A 275 13.14 -4.61 -2.07
N GLN A 276 14.04 -5.32 -2.75
CA GLN A 276 15.37 -5.64 -2.23
C GLN A 276 16.29 -4.43 -2.13
N GLU A 277 16.11 -3.41 -2.95
CA GLU A 277 16.93 -2.20 -2.93
C GLU A 277 16.55 -1.30 -1.75
N LYS A 278 15.25 -1.08 -1.56
CA LYS A 278 14.73 -0.23 -0.48
C LYS A 278 14.57 -0.96 0.85
N LYS A 279 14.60 -2.30 0.85
CA LYS A 279 14.30 -3.15 2.01
C LYS A 279 12.90 -2.91 2.58
N THR A 280 11.91 -2.73 1.70
CA THR A 280 10.55 -2.38 2.05
C THR A 280 9.52 -3.27 1.35
N VAL A 281 8.32 -3.28 1.92
CA VAL A 281 7.11 -3.81 1.27
C VAL A 281 6.18 -2.64 1.01
N ARG A 282 5.56 -2.62 -0.17
CA ARG A 282 4.59 -1.60 -0.55
C ARG A 282 3.25 -1.85 0.16
N VAL A 283 2.76 -0.82 0.86
CA VAL A 283 1.45 -0.81 1.51
C VAL A 283 0.61 0.29 0.87
N HIS A 284 -0.61 -0.06 0.46
CA HIS A 284 -1.56 0.89 -0.10
C HIS A 284 -2.58 1.29 0.97
N GLY A 285 -2.93 2.57 1.01
CA GLY A 285 -3.95 3.10 1.89
C GLY A 285 -4.97 3.96 1.13
N HIS A 286 -6.21 3.93 1.59
CA HIS A 286 -7.24 4.87 1.15
C HIS A 286 -7.13 6.16 1.93
N LEU A 287 -7.41 7.27 1.26
CA LEU A 287 -7.50 8.59 1.87
C LEU A 287 -8.90 8.77 2.45
N HIS A 288 -9.00 9.40 3.63
CA HIS A 288 -10.28 9.70 4.28
C HIS A 288 -10.50 11.21 4.41
N GLY A 289 -11.77 11.62 4.44
CA GLY A 289 -12.18 13.01 4.67
C GLY A 289 -12.08 13.92 3.45
N ASP A 290 -12.35 15.20 3.69
CA ASP A 290 -12.20 16.24 2.68
C ASP A 290 -10.72 16.55 2.46
N GLN A 291 -10.29 16.45 1.22
CA GLN A 291 -8.89 16.63 0.85
C GLN A 291 -8.75 17.80 -0.13
N PRO A 292 -7.65 18.55 -0.04
CA PRO A 292 -7.31 19.49 -1.09
C PRO A 292 -7.07 18.75 -2.41
N PRO A 293 -7.10 19.42 -3.55
CA PRO A 293 -6.81 18.81 -4.84
C PRO A 293 -5.34 18.39 -4.91
N PHE A 294 -5.05 17.24 -4.34
CA PHE A 294 -3.71 16.67 -4.37
C PHE A 294 -3.28 16.34 -5.80
N ILE A 295 -1.98 16.38 -6.02
CA ILE A 295 -1.33 15.97 -7.27
C ILE A 295 -0.67 14.61 -7.02
N LYS A 296 -0.72 13.73 -8.01
CA LYS A 296 -0.01 12.45 -7.94
C LYS A 296 1.50 12.65 -7.74
N ASP A 297 2.16 11.62 -7.25
CA ASP A 297 3.61 11.55 -7.01
C ASP A 297 4.13 12.57 -5.96
N LEU A 298 3.24 13.29 -5.23
CA LEU A 298 3.67 14.06 -4.07
C LEU A 298 4.14 13.13 -2.98
N PHE A 299 5.32 13.46 -2.43
CA PHE A 299 5.91 12.75 -1.30
C PHE A 299 5.07 12.93 -0.03
N ILE A 300 4.95 11.86 0.74
CA ILE A 300 4.21 11.83 2.00
C ILE A 300 5.05 11.19 3.11
N ASN A 301 4.87 11.70 4.33
CA ASN A 301 5.29 11.03 5.55
C ASN A 301 4.04 10.51 6.26
N ALA A 302 4.05 9.24 6.64
CA ALA A 302 2.93 8.58 7.26
C ALA A 302 3.30 7.88 8.56
N GLN A 303 2.31 7.73 9.42
CA GLN A 303 2.33 6.92 10.62
C GLN A 303 1.16 5.94 10.53
N ILE A 304 1.44 4.65 10.47
CA ILE A 304 0.44 3.59 10.48
C ILE A 304 0.25 3.18 11.94
N TRP A 305 -0.94 3.40 12.49
CA TRP A 305 -1.24 3.12 13.87
C TRP A 305 -1.42 1.62 14.08
N LEU A 306 -0.63 1.07 14.99
CA LEU A 306 -0.78 -0.33 15.39
C LEU A 306 -2.02 -0.44 16.27
N ASN A 307 -2.79 -1.51 16.09
CA ASN A 307 -4.02 -1.70 16.87
C ASN A 307 -3.73 -1.62 18.37
N ASP A 308 -4.62 -0.94 19.07
CA ASP A 308 -4.65 -0.70 20.50
C ASP A 308 -4.22 -1.92 21.33
N LYS A 309 -2.95 -2.02 21.69
CA LYS A 309 -2.56 -2.85 22.82
C LYS A 309 -2.83 -2.00 24.06
N THR A 310 -3.85 -2.37 24.79
CA THR A 310 -4.03 -1.89 26.16
C THR A 310 -2.88 -2.47 26.97
N VAL A 311 -2.08 -1.62 27.55
CA VAL A 311 -0.94 -1.99 28.38
C VAL A 311 -1.03 -1.31 29.72
N ASP A 312 -0.46 -1.96 30.73
CA ASP A 312 -0.30 -1.36 32.03
C ASP A 312 0.77 -0.29 31.98
N ALA A 313 0.43 0.87 32.47
CA ALA A 313 1.30 2.04 32.46
C ALA A 313 1.21 2.82 33.75
N LEU A 314 2.26 3.57 34.07
CA LEU A 314 2.38 4.46 35.20
C LEU A 314 2.73 5.86 34.71
N PRO A 315 2.37 6.91 35.46
CA PRO A 315 2.88 8.25 35.21
C PRO A 315 4.40 8.24 35.17
N GLU A 316 5.01 9.03 34.31
CA GLU A 316 6.47 9.11 34.14
C GLU A 316 7.19 9.37 35.48
N GLY A 317 6.60 10.21 36.35
CA GLY A 317 7.14 10.53 37.66
C GLY A 317 7.13 9.40 38.70
N ALA A 318 6.46 8.29 38.41
CA ALA A 318 6.46 7.08 39.24
C ALA A 318 7.67 6.18 39.00
N ILE A 319 8.29 6.28 37.82
CA ILE A 319 9.40 5.42 37.41
C ILE A 319 10.71 6.13 37.62
N LEU A 320 11.54 5.53 38.46
CA LEU A 320 12.86 6.05 38.81
C LEU A 320 13.96 5.20 38.17
N LYS A 321 15.13 5.82 37.98
CA LYS A 321 16.33 5.14 37.51
C LYS A 321 17.41 5.20 38.56
N ASP A 322 18.12 4.09 38.77
CA ASP A 322 19.32 4.01 39.57
C ASP A 322 20.35 3.15 38.79
N GLY A 323 21.36 3.82 38.24
CA GLY A 323 22.26 3.21 37.29
C GLY A 323 21.50 2.73 36.02
N ASP A 324 21.67 1.47 35.67
CA ASP A 324 21.03 0.84 34.51
C ASP A 324 19.64 0.24 34.83
N SER A 325 19.23 0.25 36.09
CA SER A 325 17.97 -0.34 36.53
C SER A 325 16.87 0.71 36.68
N SER A 326 15.65 0.34 36.34
CA SER A 326 14.45 1.15 36.57
C SER A 326 13.55 0.45 37.59
N PHE A 327 12.94 1.21 38.47
CA PHE A 327 12.11 0.70 39.54
C PHE A 327 11.00 1.68 39.92
N ILE A 328 10.04 1.18 40.66
CA ILE A 328 8.95 1.93 41.29
C ILE A 328 8.95 1.69 42.80
N TYR A 329 8.23 2.53 43.51
CA TYR A 329 7.97 2.31 44.95
C TYR A 329 6.53 1.82 45.16
N LEU A 330 6.40 0.76 45.96
CA LEU A 330 5.12 0.28 46.50
C LEU A 330 4.95 0.79 47.89
N LEU A 331 3.73 1.18 48.24
CA LEU A 331 3.35 1.47 49.59
C LEU A 331 3.21 0.15 50.38
N GLY A 332 4.06 -0.05 51.38
CA GLY A 332 4.01 -1.19 52.29
C GLY A 332 3.07 -0.96 53.48
N SER A 333 3.51 -1.40 54.67
CA SER A 333 2.75 -1.26 55.90
C SER A 333 2.70 0.19 56.39
N LYS A 334 1.60 0.53 57.09
CA LYS A 334 1.42 1.83 57.74
C LYS A 334 1.20 1.57 59.21
N ASP A 335 1.95 2.28 60.10
CA ASP A 335 1.81 2.17 61.54
C ASP A 335 0.67 3.06 62.08
N GLU A 336 0.39 2.96 63.41
CA GLU A 336 -0.64 3.74 64.07
C GLU A 336 -0.33 5.25 64.11
N GLU A 337 0.95 5.65 64.00
CA GLU A 337 1.39 7.03 63.93
C GLU A 337 1.37 7.61 62.51
N GLY A 338 1.01 6.78 61.53
CA GLY A 338 0.88 7.16 60.11
C GLY A 338 2.20 7.12 59.35
N THR A 339 3.27 6.53 59.91
CA THR A 339 4.52 6.28 59.17
C THR A 339 4.32 5.11 58.21
N ALA A 340 4.72 5.26 56.96
CA ALA A 340 4.56 4.25 55.93
C ALA A 340 5.92 3.76 55.43
N SER A 341 6.00 2.46 55.17
CA SER A 341 7.15 1.83 54.49
C SER A 341 6.95 1.83 52.95
N PHE A 342 8.06 1.90 52.24
CA PHE A 342 8.06 1.89 50.78
C PHE A 342 9.08 0.86 50.27
N ASP A 343 8.62 -0.06 49.47
CA ASP A 343 9.42 -1.15 48.92
C ASP A 343 9.73 -0.90 47.45
N LYS A 344 10.98 -1.17 47.05
CA LYS A 344 11.38 -1.07 45.61
C LYS A 344 10.90 -2.29 44.86
N LEU A 345 10.31 -2.04 43.69
CA LEU A 345 9.99 -3.10 42.72
C LEU A 345 10.63 -2.76 41.36
N ALA A 346 11.45 -3.67 40.82
CA ALA A 346 12.12 -3.50 39.58
C ALA A 346 11.13 -3.59 38.39
N VAL A 347 11.26 -2.68 37.43
CA VAL A 347 10.41 -2.63 36.24
C VAL A 347 11.22 -2.39 34.99
N ILE A 348 10.72 -2.86 33.87
CA ILE A 348 11.25 -2.55 32.52
C ILE A 348 10.32 -1.51 31.91
N PRO A 349 10.76 -0.23 31.81
CA PRO A 349 9.97 0.80 31.15
C PRO A 349 9.96 0.55 29.64
N GLY A 350 8.79 0.78 29.01
CA GLY A 350 8.59 0.65 27.58
C GLY A 350 8.27 2.00 26.91
N ALA A 351 7.32 2.00 26.00
CA ALA A 351 6.94 3.20 25.25
C ALA A 351 6.19 4.22 26.13
N MET A 352 6.43 5.50 25.86
CA MET A 352 5.77 6.62 26.54
C MET A 352 4.67 7.20 25.65
N ASN A 353 3.51 7.51 26.25
CA ASN A 353 2.42 8.22 25.60
C ASN A 353 1.71 9.14 26.61
N LYS A 354 1.55 10.42 26.26
CA LYS A 354 0.81 11.45 27.05
C LYS A 354 1.20 11.50 28.53
N GLY A 355 2.50 11.36 28.89
CA GLY A 355 3.01 11.42 30.25
C GLY A 355 2.85 10.10 31.03
N PHE A 356 2.43 9.03 30.38
CA PHE A 356 2.43 7.67 30.93
C PHE A 356 3.46 6.82 30.19
N VAL A 357 4.11 5.94 30.96
CA VAL A 357 5.12 5.00 30.45
C VAL A 357 4.61 3.59 30.69
N SER A 358 4.60 2.76 29.66
CA SER A 358 4.25 1.33 29.82
C SER A 358 5.30 0.64 30.68
N VAL A 359 4.86 -0.26 31.54
CA VAL A 359 5.75 -0.99 32.46
C VAL A 359 5.54 -2.48 32.31
N LYS A 360 6.65 -3.20 32.34
CA LYS A 360 6.65 -4.66 32.48
C LYS A 360 7.32 -4.97 33.80
N PHE A 361 6.61 -5.69 34.67
CA PHE A 361 7.14 -6.12 35.94
C PHE A 361 8.08 -7.30 35.75
N ILE A 362 9.21 -7.30 36.50
CA ILE A 362 10.14 -8.43 36.53
C ILE A 362 9.59 -9.47 37.50
N ASP A 363 9.17 -9.00 38.70
CA ASP A 363 8.53 -9.83 39.72
C ASP A 363 7.00 -9.56 39.71
N ALA A 364 6.22 -10.51 40.23
CA ALA A 364 4.77 -10.36 40.26
C ALA A 364 4.35 -9.18 41.14
N LEU A 365 3.53 -8.26 40.61
CA LEU A 365 2.93 -7.20 41.41
C LEU A 365 1.95 -7.82 42.41
N PRO A 366 2.03 -7.52 43.72
CA PRO A 366 1.06 -7.99 44.70
C PRO A 366 -0.36 -7.55 44.39
N GLU A 367 -1.35 -8.40 44.66
CA GLU A 367 -2.77 -8.05 44.48
C GLU A 367 -3.08 -6.83 45.37
N ASN A 368 -3.71 -5.81 44.75
CA ASN A 368 -4.02 -4.53 45.38
C ASN A 368 -2.82 -3.66 45.82
N ALA A 369 -1.66 -3.84 45.19
CA ALA A 369 -0.50 -3.00 45.50
C ALA A 369 -0.81 -1.51 45.20
N SER A 370 -0.49 -0.64 46.16
CA SER A 370 -0.60 0.81 46.02
C SER A 370 0.77 1.34 45.55
N ILE A 371 0.83 1.83 44.31
CA ILE A 371 2.07 2.31 43.68
C ILE A 371 2.20 3.81 43.93
N VAL A 372 3.40 4.29 44.23
CA VAL A 372 3.67 5.73 44.33
C VAL A 372 3.67 6.34 42.95
N THR A 373 2.65 7.14 42.65
CA THR A 373 2.46 7.78 41.34
C THR A 373 3.08 9.18 41.25
N LYS A 374 3.29 9.84 42.41
CA LYS A 374 3.91 11.15 42.49
C LYS A 374 4.73 11.27 43.77
N GLY A 375 5.85 11.97 43.70
CA GLY A 375 6.75 12.16 44.86
C GLY A 375 7.78 11.05 45.05
N ALA A 376 7.86 10.04 44.17
CA ALA A 376 8.77 8.90 44.24
C ALA A 376 10.26 9.31 44.34
N TYR A 377 10.65 10.41 43.68
CA TYR A 377 12.01 10.95 43.76
C TYR A 377 12.46 11.30 45.16
N TYR A 378 11.56 11.82 46.00
CA TYR A 378 11.89 12.18 47.38
C TYR A 378 12.13 10.94 48.24
N ILE A 379 11.44 9.83 47.99
CA ILE A 379 11.67 8.54 48.63
C ILE A 379 13.08 8.04 48.30
N LEU A 380 13.48 8.13 47.04
CA LEU A 380 14.83 7.78 46.59
C LEU A 380 15.90 8.67 47.26
N ALA A 381 15.65 9.97 47.34
CA ALA A 381 16.58 10.88 47.98
C ALA A 381 16.78 10.58 49.50
N GLN A 382 15.69 10.16 50.17
CA GLN A 382 15.76 9.75 51.58
C GLN A 382 16.49 8.42 51.76
N SER A 383 16.28 7.45 50.85
CA SER A 383 17.03 6.17 50.82
C SER A 383 18.54 6.42 50.75
N LYS A 384 18.99 7.24 49.79
CA LYS A 384 20.40 7.54 49.61
C LYS A 384 21.02 8.32 50.74
N LYS A 385 20.23 9.07 51.50
CA LYS A 385 20.70 9.77 52.71
C LYS A 385 20.90 8.81 53.87
N GLY A 386 20.10 7.76 53.97
CA GLY A 386 20.29 6.67 54.94
C GLY A 386 21.59 5.88 54.69
N GLU A 387 21.86 5.53 53.43
CA GLU A 387 23.05 4.81 53.00
C GLU A 387 24.37 5.59 53.21
N LEU A 388 24.32 6.92 53.28
CA LEU A 388 25.51 7.76 53.52
C LEU A 388 25.80 7.97 55.01
N LEU A 389 24.92 7.50 55.92
CA LEU A 389 25.04 7.68 57.37
C LEU A 389 25.35 6.37 58.12
N GLU A 390 25.40 5.22 57.42
CA GLU A 390 25.94 3.96 57.87
C GLU A 390 27.38 3.76 57.32
#